data_a37a44fea4bd73f17384b8ed2046102c
#
_entry.id   a37a44fea4bd73f17384b8ed2046102c
#
_cell.length_a   1.000
_cell.length_b   1.000
_cell.length_c   1.000
_cell.angle_alpha   90.00
_cell.angle_beta   90.00
_cell.angle_gamma   90.00
#
_symmetry.space_group_name_H-M   'P 1'
#
loop_
_entity.id
_entity.type
_entity.pdbx_description
1 polymer ?
#
loop_
_entity_poly.entity_id
_entity_poly.type
_entity_poly.pdbx_seq_one_letter_code
_entity_poly.pdbx_strand_id
1 'polypeptide(L)'
;MMLAFFLGQPLFGDLRWCLRDLWVGILASLPLLALFFWLLHASLPALERLDEFLETHVRTIFEAWPIWQLAVISLLAGVCEEVFFRSVIQGGLARHIGTIPALALASVIFGVFHLVTKTYALIATLIGAYLGILWIVIGNLLAPIATHAVYDFVALAYFLRAHVRPRRMTRIKE
;
A
#
# COMPACT_ATOMS: atom_id res chain seq x y z
N MET A 1 -5.84 -9.97 -16.69
CA MET A 1 -7.08 -10.49 -17.30
C MET A 1 -7.19 -12.01 -17.24
N MET A 2 -6.21 -12.80 -17.69
CA MET A 2 -6.27 -14.27 -17.64
C MET A 2 -6.53 -14.81 -16.24
N LEU A 3 -5.82 -14.39 -15.19
CA LEU A 3 -6.01 -14.89 -13.83
C LEU A 3 -7.42 -14.62 -13.29
N ALA A 4 -7.98 -13.43 -13.53
CA ALA A 4 -9.36 -13.10 -13.15
C ALA A 4 -10.38 -13.99 -13.85
N PHE A 5 -10.13 -14.31 -15.12
CA PHE A 5 -10.97 -15.26 -15.88
C PHE A 5 -10.91 -16.67 -15.29
N PHE A 6 -9.71 -17.18 -14.98
CA PHE A 6 -9.55 -18.50 -14.36
C PHE A 6 -10.17 -18.58 -12.95
N LEU A 7 -10.12 -17.48 -12.19
CA LEU A 7 -10.73 -17.43 -10.86
C LEU A 7 -12.21 -17.04 -10.88
N GLY A 8 -12.78 -16.78 -12.08
CA GLY A 8 -14.21 -16.48 -12.27
C GLY A 8 -14.66 -15.18 -11.59
N GLN A 9 -13.73 -14.21 -11.36
CA GLN A 9 -14.04 -12.95 -10.71
C GLN A 9 -14.15 -11.80 -11.73
N PRO A 10 -15.24 -11.02 -11.70
CA PRO A 10 -15.28 -9.74 -12.40
C PRO A 10 -14.32 -8.76 -11.75
N LEU A 11 -13.41 -8.16 -12.54
CA LEU A 11 -12.36 -7.24 -12.05
C LEU A 11 -12.90 -6.09 -11.20
N PHE A 12 -14.07 -5.56 -11.55
CA PHE A 12 -14.70 -4.40 -10.92
C PHE A 12 -16.09 -4.71 -10.36
N GLY A 13 -16.42 -6.00 -10.16
CA GLY A 13 -17.75 -6.40 -9.72
C GLY A 13 -18.16 -5.83 -8.36
N ASP A 14 -17.18 -5.67 -7.48
CA ASP A 14 -17.37 -5.13 -6.13
C ASP A 14 -17.02 -3.63 -6.03
N LEU A 15 -16.78 -2.95 -7.15
CA LEU A 15 -16.53 -1.51 -7.18
C LEU A 15 -17.84 -0.77 -7.46
N ARG A 16 -18.34 -0.06 -6.47
CA ARG A 16 -19.55 0.76 -6.57
C ARG A 16 -19.28 2.17 -6.10
N TRP A 17 -19.72 3.16 -6.85
CA TRP A 17 -19.61 4.54 -6.40
C TRP A 17 -20.53 4.79 -5.21
N CYS A 18 -19.94 5.07 -4.05
CA CYS A 18 -20.65 5.33 -2.80
C CYS A 18 -19.87 6.36 -1.98
N LEU A 19 -20.47 7.52 -1.75
CA LEU A 19 -19.83 8.61 -1.02
C LEU A 19 -19.49 8.23 0.44
N ARG A 20 -20.36 7.43 1.09
CA ARG A 20 -20.09 6.90 2.44
C ARG A 20 -18.82 6.06 2.45
N ASP A 21 -18.70 5.13 1.51
CA ASP A 21 -17.58 4.19 1.47
C ASP A 21 -16.26 4.88 1.07
N LEU A 22 -16.35 5.94 0.25
CA LEU A 22 -15.23 6.85 -0.02
C LEU A 22 -14.71 7.50 1.27
N TRP A 23 -15.62 8.12 2.06
CA TRP A 23 -15.25 8.74 3.32
C TRP A 23 -14.73 7.73 4.36
N VAL A 24 -15.35 6.55 4.43
CA VAL A 24 -14.83 5.45 5.27
C VAL A 24 -13.40 5.10 4.85
N GLY A 25 -13.13 4.98 3.56
CA GLY A 25 -11.77 4.70 3.06
C GLY A 25 -10.78 5.80 3.41
N ILE A 26 -11.16 7.07 3.23
CA ILE A 26 -10.31 8.21 3.61
C ILE A 26 -9.98 8.17 5.11
N LEU A 27 -10.98 7.97 5.97
CA LEU A 27 -10.76 7.88 7.42
C LEU A 27 -9.96 6.63 7.82
N ALA A 28 -10.15 5.52 7.12
CA ALA A 28 -9.39 4.29 7.34
C ALA A 28 -7.91 4.41 6.96
N SER A 29 -7.47 5.46 6.25
CA SER A 29 -6.05 5.72 6.05
C SER A 29 -5.35 6.24 7.31
N LEU A 30 -6.08 6.82 8.28
CA LEU A 30 -5.48 7.43 9.48
C LEU A 30 -4.65 6.46 10.33
N PRO A 31 -5.08 5.22 10.62
CA PRO A 31 -4.24 4.26 11.34
C PRO A 31 -2.95 3.92 10.61
N LEU A 32 -3.00 3.80 9.27
CA LEU A 32 -1.81 3.53 8.45
C LEU A 32 -0.86 4.73 8.46
N LEU A 33 -1.39 5.96 8.37
CA LEU A 33 -0.59 7.18 8.48
C LEU A 33 0.02 7.32 9.87
N ALA A 34 -0.73 7.01 10.93
CA ALA A 34 -0.20 7.00 12.29
C ALA A 34 0.95 6.00 12.43
N LEU A 35 0.83 4.79 11.87
CA LEU A 35 1.89 3.80 11.81
C LEU A 35 3.10 4.33 11.02
N PHE A 36 2.88 4.92 9.86
CA PHE A 36 3.95 5.51 9.04
C PHE A 36 4.73 6.57 9.80
N PHE A 37 4.05 7.56 10.41
CA PHE A 37 4.70 8.60 11.19
C PHE A 37 5.41 8.04 12.43
N TRP A 38 4.84 7.05 13.09
CA TRP A 38 5.51 6.36 14.19
C TRP A 38 6.79 5.67 13.74
N LEU A 39 6.76 4.95 12.61
CA LEU A 39 7.95 4.28 12.04
C LEU A 39 9.04 5.26 11.64
N LEU A 40 8.69 6.44 11.11
CA LEU A 40 9.67 7.48 10.79
C LEU A 40 10.44 8.00 12.01
N HIS A 41 9.80 8.02 13.18
CA HIS A 41 10.41 8.47 14.44
C HIS A 41 11.05 7.31 15.23
N ALA A 42 10.71 6.07 14.89
CA ALA A 42 11.29 4.89 15.52
C ALA A 42 12.73 4.67 15.01
N SER A 43 13.71 4.77 15.92
CA SER A 43 15.11 4.49 15.60
C SER A 43 15.36 2.98 15.54
N LEU A 44 14.72 2.31 14.58
CA LEU A 44 14.83 0.86 14.40
C LEU A 44 15.90 0.54 13.35
N PRO A 45 16.97 -0.19 13.70
CA PRO A 45 18.00 -0.59 12.73
C PRO A 45 17.44 -1.37 11.54
N ALA A 46 16.32 -2.07 11.73
CA ALA A 46 15.63 -2.81 10.68
C ALA A 46 15.04 -1.92 9.57
N LEU A 47 14.85 -0.62 9.83
CA LEU A 47 14.35 0.36 8.86
C LEU A 47 15.47 1.10 8.12
N GLU A 48 16.72 1.05 8.58
CA GLU A 48 17.84 1.76 7.94
C GLU A 48 18.01 1.40 6.46
N ARG A 49 17.89 0.11 6.13
CA ARG A 49 17.98 -0.35 4.73
C ARG A 49 16.80 0.12 3.87
N LEU A 50 15.63 0.22 4.47
CA LEU A 50 14.45 0.75 3.79
C LEU A 50 14.63 2.24 3.51
N ASP A 51 15.10 2.99 4.50
CA ASP A 51 15.40 4.42 4.35
C ASP A 51 16.43 4.68 3.25
N GLU A 52 17.51 3.89 3.22
CA GLU A 52 18.54 3.97 2.18
C GLU A 52 17.96 3.70 0.78
N PHE A 53 17.10 2.69 0.67
CA PHE A 53 16.41 2.38 -0.58
C PHE A 53 15.50 3.53 -1.02
N LEU A 54 14.70 4.08 -0.10
CA LEU A 54 13.79 5.18 -0.38
C LEU A 54 14.55 6.44 -0.82
N GLU A 55 15.64 6.80 -0.13
CA GLU A 55 16.48 7.95 -0.49
C GLU A 55 17.18 7.76 -1.84
N THR A 56 17.66 6.55 -2.13
CA THR A 56 18.44 6.30 -3.34
C THR A 56 17.55 6.13 -4.57
N HIS A 57 16.42 5.47 -4.46
CA HIS A 57 15.59 5.11 -5.59
C HIS A 57 14.31 5.97 -5.70
N VAL A 58 13.53 6.05 -4.61
CA VAL A 58 12.24 6.73 -4.65
C VAL A 58 12.42 8.23 -4.78
N ARG A 59 13.29 8.82 -3.96
CA ARG A 59 13.57 10.26 -4.04
C ARG A 59 14.12 10.64 -5.42
N THR A 60 15.10 9.92 -5.92
CA THR A 60 15.73 10.20 -7.23
C THR A 60 14.72 10.22 -8.39
N ILE A 61 13.71 9.35 -8.34
CA ILE A 61 12.69 9.28 -9.39
C ILE A 61 11.63 10.39 -9.23
N PHE A 62 11.16 10.64 -8.00
CA PHE A 62 9.96 11.40 -7.75
C PHE A 62 10.18 12.82 -7.18
N GLU A 63 11.39 13.20 -6.76
CA GLU A 63 11.62 14.51 -6.11
C GLU A 63 11.26 15.72 -7.00
N ALA A 64 11.47 15.60 -8.30
CA ALA A 64 11.14 16.64 -9.28
C ALA A 64 9.65 16.67 -9.68
N TRP A 65 8.86 15.66 -9.27
CA TRP A 65 7.47 15.56 -9.69
C TRP A 65 6.59 16.57 -8.94
N PRO A 66 5.70 17.29 -9.64
CA PRO A 66 4.72 18.14 -9.00
C PRO A 66 3.72 17.31 -8.17
N ILE A 67 3.12 17.93 -7.15
CA ILE A 67 2.25 17.26 -6.18
C ILE A 67 1.06 16.51 -6.84
N TRP A 68 0.53 17.04 -7.92
CA TRP A 68 -0.58 16.42 -8.63
C TRP A 68 -0.18 15.09 -9.32
N GLN A 69 1.07 14.96 -9.79
CA GLN A 69 1.56 13.70 -10.36
C GLN A 69 1.72 12.64 -9.26
N LEU A 70 2.15 13.04 -8.07
CA LEU A 70 2.20 12.15 -6.91
C LEU A 70 0.79 11.66 -6.54
N ALA A 71 -0.22 12.55 -6.60
CA ALA A 71 -1.61 12.14 -6.37
C ALA A 71 -2.12 11.16 -7.43
N VAL A 72 -1.79 11.39 -8.70
CA VAL A 72 -2.19 10.51 -9.80
C VAL A 72 -1.55 9.14 -9.67
N ILE A 73 -0.23 9.05 -9.40
CA ILE A 73 0.43 7.75 -9.28
C ILE A 73 -0.08 6.97 -8.06
N SER A 74 -0.33 7.64 -6.93
CA SER A 74 -0.90 7.01 -5.74
C SER A 74 -2.33 6.51 -5.98
N LEU A 75 -3.13 7.26 -6.73
CA LEU A 75 -4.47 6.81 -7.12
C LEU A 75 -4.41 5.60 -8.05
N LEU A 76 -3.51 5.61 -9.03
CA LEU A 76 -3.33 4.48 -9.95
C LEU A 76 -2.83 3.24 -9.22
N ALA A 77 -1.88 3.38 -8.29
CA ALA A 77 -1.42 2.29 -7.44
C ALA A 77 -2.58 1.72 -6.63
N GLY A 78 -3.32 2.57 -5.89
CA GLY A 78 -4.47 2.14 -5.11
C GLY A 78 -5.53 1.42 -5.94
N VAL A 79 -5.86 1.91 -7.14
CA VAL A 79 -6.83 1.24 -8.01
C VAL A 79 -6.29 -0.09 -8.52
N CYS A 80 -5.09 -0.11 -9.11
CA CYS A 80 -4.54 -1.30 -9.75
C CYS A 80 -4.26 -2.41 -8.74
N GLU A 81 -3.67 -2.06 -7.60
CA GLU A 81 -3.31 -3.03 -6.59
C GLU A 81 -4.54 -3.58 -5.85
N GLU A 82 -5.49 -2.74 -5.46
CA GLU A 82 -6.68 -3.24 -4.78
C GLU A 82 -7.59 -4.07 -5.70
N VAL A 83 -7.71 -3.72 -6.97
CA VAL A 83 -8.38 -4.58 -7.95
C VAL A 83 -7.66 -5.93 -8.06
N PHE A 84 -6.34 -5.93 -8.17
CA PHE A 84 -5.58 -7.16 -8.32
C PHE A 84 -5.58 -8.02 -7.04
N PHE A 85 -5.24 -7.43 -5.90
CA PHE A 85 -5.10 -8.20 -4.67
C PHE A 85 -6.44 -8.54 -4.01
N ARG A 86 -7.44 -7.62 -4.02
CA ARG A 86 -8.72 -7.86 -3.35
C ARG A 86 -9.71 -8.56 -4.27
N SER A 87 -9.98 -7.97 -5.44
CA SER A 87 -10.98 -8.57 -6.33
C SER A 87 -10.47 -9.87 -6.93
N VAL A 88 -9.26 -9.89 -7.53
CA VAL A 88 -8.77 -11.07 -8.26
C VAL A 88 -8.22 -12.13 -7.31
N ILE A 89 -7.20 -11.82 -6.50
CA ILE A 89 -6.52 -12.84 -5.68
C ILE A 89 -7.40 -13.22 -4.49
N GLN A 90 -7.71 -12.28 -3.60
CA GLN A 90 -8.44 -12.58 -2.37
C GLN A 90 -9.85 -13.10 -2.67
N GLY A 91 -10.62 -12.41 -3.52
CA GLY A 91 -11.97 -12.81 -3.89
C GLY A 91 -12.01 -14.13 -4.68
N GLY A 92 -11.07 -14.30 -5.62
CA GLY A 92 -10.94 -15.53 -6.37
C GLY A 92 -10.64 -16.73 -5.47
N LEU A 93 -9.65 -16.60 -4.59
CA LEU A 93 -9.28 -17.66 -3.63
C LEU A 93 -10.39 -17.94 -2.61
N ALA A 94 -11.13 -16.91 -2.16
CA ALA A 94 -12.17 -17.07 -1.16
C ALA A 94 -13.26 -18.07 -1.56
N ARG A 95 -13.51 -18.23 -2.85
CA ARG A 95 -14.47 -19.22 -3.40
C ARG A 95 -14.00 -20.67 -3.24
N HIS A 96 -12.70 -20.89 -3.17
CA HIS A 96 -12.11 -22.22 -3.13
C HIS A 96 -11.68 -22.65 -1.74
N ILE A 97 -11.11 -21.72 -0.96
CA ILE A 97 -10.51 -22.00 0.34
C ILE A 97 -11.16 -21.24 1.50
N GLY A 98 -12.20 -20.44 1.24
CA GLY A 98 -12.89 -19.62 2.24
C GLY A 98 -12.22 -18.26 2.48
N THR A 99 -12.96 -17.35 3.12
CA THR A 99 -12.61 -15.94 3.25
C THR A 99 -11.32 -15.70 4.04
N ILE A 100 -11.16 -16.35 5.20
CA ILE A 100 -10.02 -16.11 6.09
C ILE A 100 -8.70 -16.63 5.52
N PRO A 101 -8.60 -17.89 5.03
CA PRO A 101 -7.39 -18.37 4.37
C PRO A 101 -7.04 -17.53 3.12
N ALA A 102 -8.05 -17.11 2.35
CA ALA A 102 -7.82 -16.25 1.18
C ALA A 102 -7.27 -14.88 1.56
N LEU A 103 -7.80 -14.26 2.61
CA LEU A 103 -7.26 -13.01 3.17
C LEU A 103 -5.79 -13.18 3.56
N ALA A 104 -5.48 -14.22 4.34
CA ALA A 104 -4.12 -14.48 4.81
C ALA A 104 -3.14 -14.67 3.64
N LEU A 105 -3.52 -15.50 2.66
CA LEU A 105 -2.68 -15.78 1.49
C LEU A 105 -2.50 -14.53 0.60
N ALA A 106 -3.57 -13.79 0.32
CA ALA A 106 -3.50 -12.55 -0.45
C ALA A 106 -2.62 -11.50 0.22
N SER A 107 -2.67 -11.41 1.56
CA SER A 107 -1.85 -10.47 2.34
C SER A 107 -0.36 -10.85 2.29
N VAL A 108 -0.03 -12.13 2.40
CA VAL A 108 1.34 -12.63 2.26
C VAL A 108 1.87 -12.37 0.84
N ILE A 109 1.05 -12.65 -0.19
CA ILE A 109 1.42 -12.38 -1.57
C ILE A 109 1.67 -10.88 -1.77
N PHE A 110 0.81 -10.00 -1.22
CA PHE A 110 1.00 -8.55 -1.24
C PHE A 110 2.36 -8.16 -0.64
N GLY A 111 2.72 -8.69 0.52
CA GLY A 111 4.01 -8.45 1.15
C GLY A 111 5.20 -8.96 0.32
N VAL A 112 5.07 -10.11 -0.35
CA VAL A 112 6.11 -10.66 -1.24
C VAL A 112 6.33 -9.75 -2.45
N PHE A 113 5.27 -9.18 -3.03
CA PHE A 113 5.39 -8.22 -4.13
C PHE A 113 6.07 -6.91 -3.70
N HIS A 114 6.09 -6.62 -2.40
CA HIS A 114 6.76 -5.46 -1.79
C HIS A 114 8.10 -5.82 -1.12
N LEU A 115 8.75 -6.93 -1.49
CA LEU A 115 9.98 -7.43 -0.88
C LEU A 115 11.21 -6.59 -1.28
N VAL A 116 11.27 -5.34 -0.83
CA VAL A 116 12.47 -4.50 -0.87
C VAL A 116 13.41 -4.89 0.27
N THR A 117 12.86 -4.99 1.48
CA THR A 117 13.51 -5.56 2.65
C THR A 117 12.54 -6.51 3.36
N LYS A 118 13.06 -7.44 4.20
CA LYS A 118 12.19 -8.35 4.98
C LYS A 118 11.24 -7.57 5.90
N THR A 119 11.73 -6.48 6.50
CA THR A 119 10.93 -5.61 7.37
C THR A 119 9.81 -4.93 6.59
N TYR A 120 10.11 -4.40 5.40
CA TYR A 120 9.11 -3.77 4.56
C TYR A 120 8.07 -4.77 4.05
N ALA A 121 8.49 -5.97 3.65
CA ALA A 121 7.57 -7.04 3.26
C ALA A 121 6.61 -7.43 4.39
N LEU A 122 7.10 -7.48 5.64
CA LEU A 122 6.25 -7.74 6.80
C LEU A 122 5.23 -6.61 7.02
N ILE A 123 5.68 -5.36 6.97
CA ILE A 123 4.80 -4.18 7.08
C ILE A 123 3.76 -4.19 5.96
N ALA A 124 4.18 -4.43 4.73
CA ALA A 124 3.28 -4.53 3.59
C ALA A 124 2.26 -5.68 3.74
N THR A 125 2.67 -6.84 4.28
CA THR A 125 1.76 -7.94 4.60
C THR A 125 0.67 -7.49 5.59
N LEU A 126 1.03 -6.74 6.64
CA LEU A 126 0.09 -6.23 7.63
C LEU A 126 -0.85 -5.17 7.04
N ILE A 127 -0.33 -4.27 6.21
CA ILE A 127 -1.14 -3.31 5.43
C ILE A 127 -2.09 -4.07 4.50
N GLY A 128 -1.57 -5.09 3.82
CA GLY A 128 -2.36 -5.97 2.98
C GLY A 128 -3.52 -6.64 3.73
N ALA A 129 -3.26 -7.15 4.94
CA ALA A 129 -4.31 -7.73 5.77
C ALA A 129 -5.36 -6.68 6.19
N TYR A 130 -4.91 -5.49 6.58
CA TYR A 130 -5.79 -4.37 6.95
C TYR A 130 -6.74 -3.98 5.82
N LEU A 131 -6.21 -3.76 4.61
CA LEU A 131 -7.01 -3.40 3.42
C LEU A 131 -7.95 -4.55 3.02
N GLY A 132 -7.50 -5.79 3.15
CA GLY A 132 -8.34 -6.97 2.87
C GLY A 132 -9.48 -7.15 3.88
N ILE A 133 -9.26 -6.85 5.15
CA ILE A 133 -10.30 -6.82 6.19
C ILE A 133 -11.29 -5.69 5.89
N LEU A 134 -10.79 -4.50 5.56
CA LEU A 134 -11.64 -3.36 5.20
C LEU A 134 -12.58 -3.70 4.04
N TRP A 135 -12.05 -4.36 3.00
CA TRP A 135 -12.88 -4.83 1.88
C TRP A 135 -13.96 -5.84 2.32
N ILE A 136 -13.61 -6.82 3.16
CA ILE A 136 -14.57 -7.80 3.67
C ILE A 136 -15.70 -7.11 4.46
N VAL A 137 -15.35 -6.16 5.32
CA VAL A 137 -16.30 -5.48 6.21
C VAL A 137 -17.23 -4.52 5.45
N ILE A 138 -16.69 -3.78 4.49
CA ILE A 138 -17.45 -2.77 3.73
C ILE A 138 -18.18 -3.39 2.53
N GLY A 139 -17.63 -4.44 1.93
CA GLY A 139 -18.19 -5.09 0.74
C GLY A 139 -18.14 -4.20 -0.51
N ASN A 140 -17.28 -3.18 -0.53
CA ASN A 140 -17.07 -2.27 -1.66
C ASN A 140 -15.60 -1.96 -1.81
N LEU A 141 -15.05 -2.20 -2.99
CA LEU A 141 -13.64 -2.00 -3.31
C LEU A 141 -13.21 -0.52 -3.23
N LEU A 142 -14.17 0.41 -3.33
CA LEU A 142 -13.90 1.84 -3.23
C LEU A 142 -13.24 2.24 -1.90
N ALA A 143 -13.61 1.59 -0.79
CA ALA A 143 -13.05 1.88 0.52
C ALA A 143 -11.54 1.55 0.61
N PRO A 144 -11.07 0.31 0.32
CA PRO A 144 -9.64 0.04 0.33
C PRO A 144 -8.87 0.81 -0.74
N ILE A 145 -9.44 1.08 -1.92
CA ILE A 145 -8.81 1.95 -2.94
C ILE A 145 -8.56 3.35 -2.38
N ALA A 146 -9.57 3.96 -1.76
CA ALA A 146 -9.43 5.29 -1.17
C ALA A 146 -8.41 5.31 -0.03
N THR A 147 -8.43 4.28 0.83
CA THR A 147 -7.45 4.13 1.93
C THR A 147 -6.03 4.06 1.40
N HIS A 148 -5.79 3.19 0.43
CA HIS A 148 -4.48 2.96 -0.18
C HIS A 148 -3.98 4.23 -0.87
N ALA A 149 -4.79 4.82 -1.75
CA ALA A 149 -4.41 6.02 -2.50
C ALA A 149 -4.09 7.21 -1.59
N VAL A 150 -4.88 7.44 -0.53
CA VAL A 150 -4.64 8.51 0.43
C VAL A 150 -3.38 8.24 1.24
N TYR A 151 -3.20 7.02 1.72
CA TYR A 151 -2.00 6.62 2.46
C TYR A 151 -0.75 6.84 1.63
N ASP A 152 -0.70 6.29 0.41
CA ASP A 152 0.45 6.42 -0.48
C ASP A 152 0.75 7.87 -0.84
N PHE A 153 -0.29 8.64 -1.17
CA PHE A 153 -0.12 10.04 -1.51
C PHE A 153 0.49 10.84 -0.35
N VAL A 154 -0.06 10.70 0.85
CA VAL A 154 0.43 11.44 2.02
C VAL A 154 1.84 10.98 2.41
N ALA A 155 2.08 9.66 2.43
CA ALA A 155 3.39 9.11 2.76
C ALA A 155 4.47 9.56 1.76
N LEU A 156 4.19 9.46 0.45
CA LEU A 156 5.11 9.86 -0.61
C LEU A 156 5.35 11.38 -0.61
N ALA A 157 4.29 12.19 -0.51
CA ALA A 157 4.39 13.65 -0.46
C ALA A 157 5.17 14.11 0.76
N TYR A 158 4.92 13.53 1.93
CA TYR A 158 5.66 13.84 3.15
C TYR A 158 7.14 13.46 3.03
N PHE A 159 7.42 12.24 2.59
CA PHE A 159 8.80 11.76 2.40
C PHE A 159 9.60 12.67 1.46
N LEU A 160 9.01 13.07 0.34
CA LEU A 160 9.71 13.89 -0.66
C LEU A 160 9.84 15.38 -0.27
N ARG A 161 8.87 15.95 0.47
CA ARG A 161 8.77 17.39 0.71
C ARG A 161 9.13 17.83 2.11
N ALA A 162 8.86 17.03 3.13
CA ALA A 162 9.05 17.38 4.52
C ALA A 162 10.19 16.62 5.18
N HIS A 163 10.47 15.39 4.76
CA HIS A 163 11.50 14.55 5.37
C HIS A 163 12.86 14.84 4.73
N VAL A 164 13.56 15.88 5.24
CA VAL A 164 14.95 16.15 4.87
C VAL A 164 15.85 15.56 5.96
N ARG A 165 16.36 14.35 5.76
CA ARG A 165 17.47 13.87 6.60
C ARG A 165 18.75 14.57 6.19
N PRO A 166 19.57 15.10 7.15
CA PRO A 166 20.91 15.56 6.82
C PRO A 166 21.68 14.40 6.19
N ARG A 167 22.23 14.61 5.00
CA ARG A 167 23.13 13.63 4.37
C ARG A 167 24.21 13.25 5.39
N ARG A 168 24.19 12.02 5.88
CA ARG A 168 25.37 11.47 6.57
C ARG A 168 26.48 11.48 5.54
N MET A 169 27.41 12.44 5.67
CA MET A 169 28.68 12.37 4.95
C MET A 169 29.31 11.03 5.34
N THR A 170 29.35 10.11 4.40
CA THR A 170 30.18 8.90 4.50
C THR A 170 31.60 9.41 4.75
N ARG A 171 32.08 9.30 5.99
CA ARG A 171 33.50 9.45 6.29
C ARG A 171 34.21 8.41 5.46
N ILE A 172 34.80 8.84 4.35
CA ILE A 172 35.81 8.06 3.64
C ILE A 172 36.92 7.88 4.69
N LYS A 173 37.04 6.68 5.23
CA LYS A 173 38.24 6.31 5.99
C LYS A 173 39.34 6.15 4.94
N GLU A 174 40.22 7.15 4.90
CA GLU A 174 41.54 7.02 4.30
C GLU A 174 42.36 5.95 5.05
#